data_d75ee4d276b03426aa7af50c362e94c8
#
_entry.id   d75ee4d276b03426aa7af50c362e94c8
#
_cell.length_a   1.000
_cell.length_b   1.000
_cell.length_c   1.000
_cell.angle_alpha   90.00
_cell.angle_beta   90.00
_cell.angle_gamma   90.00
#
_symmetry.space_group_name_H-M   'P 1'
#
loop_
_entity.id
_entity.type
_entity.pdbx_description
1 polymer ?
#
loop_
_entity_poly.entity_id
_entity_poly.type
_entity_poly.pdbx_seq_one_letter_code
_entity_poly.pdbx_strand_id
1 'polypeptide(L)'
;KPQWTPFLQDMEKKLGVKVNAFFAPDYAGIIQGMRFNKVDIAWYGNLSAMEAVDRANGQVFAQTVAADGSPGYWSVLIVNKDSPINNLNDLLAKRKDLTFGNGDPNSTSGFLVPGYYVFAKNNISASDFKRTVNAGHETNALAVANKQVDVATNNTENLDKLKTSAPEKLKELKVIWKSPLIPGDPIVWRKNLSETTKDKIYDFFMNYGKTPEEKAVLERLGWAPFRASSDLQL
;
A
#
# COMPACT_ATOMS: atom_id res chain seq x y z
N LYS A 1 -0.67 -2.07 15.45
CA LYS A 1 0.53 -2.52 16.14
C LYS A 1 0.27 -3.65 17.11
N PRO A 2 -0.77 -3.65 17.96
CA PRO A 2 -1.09 -4.83 18.75
C PRO A 2 -1.40 -6.07 17.91
N GLN A 3 -1.96 -5.91 16.72
CA GLN A 3 -2.26 -7.02 15.83
C GLN A 3 -1.00 -7.68 15.24
N TRP A 4 0.16 -7.02 15.30
CA TRP A 4 1.44 -7.59 14.88
C TRP A 4 2.06 -8.51 15.92
N THR A 5 1.72 -8.34 17.20
CA THR A 5 2.35 -9.09 18.29
C THR A 5 2.29 -10.61 18.10
N PRO A 6 1.13 -11.22 17.77
CA PRO A 6 1.09 -12.66 17.57
C PRO A 6 2.00 -13.14 16.44
N PHE A 7 2.07 -12.38 15.34
CA PHE A 7 2.93 -12.72 14.21
C PHE A 7 4.42 -12.68 14.62
N LEU A 8 4.82 -11.63 15.33
CA LEU A 8 6.21 -11.49 15.77
C LEU A 8 6.60 -12.56 16.79
N GLN A 9 5.66 -12.95 17.68
CA GLN A 9 5.88 -14.03 18.62
C GLN A 9 6.07 -15.37 17.90
N ASP A 10 5.25 -15.65 16.88
CA ASP A 10 5.38 -16.88 16.08
C ASP A 10 6.71 -16.89 15.33
N MET A 11 7.13 -15.75 14.78
CA MET A 11 8.43 -15.63 14.12
C MET A 11 9.56 -15.93 15.09
N GLU A 12 9.55 -15.34 16.28
CA GLU A 12 10.56 -15.56 17.32
C GLU A 12 10.66 -17.02 17.70
N LYS A 13 9.52 -17.67 17.89
CA LYS A 13 9.44 -19.09 18.24
C LYS A 13 9.98 -19.99 17.13
N LYS A 14 9.62 -19.72 15.88
CA LYS A 14 10.06 -20.52 14.73
C LYS A 14 11.53 -20.33 14.40
N LEU A 15 12.01 -19.11 14.50
CA LEU A 15 13.42 -18.81 14.18
C LEU A 15 14.39 -19.13 15.34
N GLY A 16 13.85 -19.28 16.56
CA GLY A 16 14.68 -19.54 17.74
C GLY A 16 15.55 -18.39 18.16
N VAL A 17 15.19 -17.16 17.76
CA VAL A 17 15.93 -15.94 18.11
C VAL A 17 14.92 -14.88 18.56
N LYS A 18 15.42 -13.87 19.30
CA LYS A 18 14.59 -12.76 19.71
C LYS A 18 14.25 -11.90 18.50
N VAL A 19 12.96 -11.54 18.36
CA VAL A 19 12.49 -10.64 17.33
C VAL A 19 12.09 -9.32 17.98
N ASN A 20 12.81 -8.26 17.64
CA ASN A 20 12.56 -6.92 18.15
C ASN A 20 11.78 -6.13 17.13
N ALA A 21 10.60 -5.64 17.49
CA ALA A 21 9.80 -4.80 16.64
C ALA A 21 10.34 -3.38 16.59
N PHE A 22 10.37 -2.80 15.40
CA PHE A 22 10.76 -1.42 15.18
C PHE A 22 9.66 -0.73 14.37
N PHE A 23 8.98 0.22 14.99
CA PHE A 23 7.94 0.99 14.33
C PHE A 23 8.39 2.44 14.19
N ALA A 24 8.48 2.89 12.95
CA ALA A 24 8.85 4.28 12.65
C ALA A 24 7.60 5.04 12.16
N PRO A 25 7.56 6.37 12.34
CA PRO A 25 6.45 7.17 11.85
C PRO A 25 6.39 7.25 10.32
N ASP A 26 7.50 6.96 9.65
CA ASP A 26 7.60 7.01 8.20
C ASP A 26 8.55 5.93 7.66
N TYR A 27 8.54 5.72 6.36
CA TYR A 27 9.42 4.75 5.71
C TYR A 27 10.88 5.19 5.72
N ALA A 28 11.15 6.48 5.72
CA ALA A 28 12.53 6.99 5.70
C ALA A 28 13.33 6.52 6.92
N GLY A 29 12.70 6.52 8.10
CA GLY A 29 13.33 6.03 9.33
C GLY A 29 13.67 4.56 9.26
N ILE A 30 12.81 3.75 8.65
CA ILE A 30 13.04 2.31 8.49
C ILE A 30 14.15 2.06 7.48
N ILE A 31 14.16 2.79 6.36
CA ILE A 31 15.21 2.68 5.33
C ILE A 31 16.58 3.01 5.94
N GLN A 32 16.69 4.08 6.71
CA GLN A 32 17.93 4.44 7.39
C GLN A 32 18.35 3.37 8.40
N GLY A 33 17.40 2.80 9.16
CA GLY A 33 17.67 1.71 10.07
C GLY A 33 18.27 0.50 9.35
N MET A 34 17.73 0.15 8.19
CA MET A 34 18.24 -0.95 7.37
C MET A 34 19.61 -0.63 6.80
N ARG A 35 19.82 0.58 6.31
CA ARG A 35 21.12 1.03 5.77
C ARG A 35 22.25 0.85 6.78
N PHE A 36 21.98 1.11 8.06
CA PHE A 36 22.96 1.02 9.13
C PHE A 36 22.89 -0.30 9.92
N ASN A 37 22.28 -1.33 9.34
CA ASN A 37 22.19 -2.69 9.92
C ASN A 37 21.43 -2.75 11.25
N LYS A 38 20.56 -1.80 11.53
CA LYS A 38 19.71 -1.78 12.73
C LYS A 38 18.35 -2.42 12.48
N VAL A 39 17.96 -2.56 11.22
CA VAL A 39 16.73 -3.26 10.80
C VAL A 39 17.15 -4.37 9.86
N ASP A 40 16.72 -5.59 10.16
CA ASP A 40 17.10 -6.78 9.39
C ASP A 40 16.05 -7.14 8.33
N ILE A 41 14.78 -6.98 8.68
CA ILE A 41 13.62 -7.26 7.82
C ILE A 41 12.67 -6.09 7.94
N ALA A 42 12.08 -5.65 6.83
CA ALA A 42 11.12 -4.57 6.86
C ALA A 42 9.98 -4.82 5.88
N TRP A 43 8.83 -4.30 6.23
CA TRP A 43 7.67 -4.21 5.36
C TRP A 43 7.62 -2.80 4.78
N TYR A 44 7.65 -2.72 3.46
CA TYR A 44 7.61 -1.44 2.73
C TYR A 44 6.41 -1.39 1.79
N GLY A 45 6.09 -0.19 1.30
CA GLY A 45 5.35 -0.04 0.06
C GLY A 45 6.29 -0.23 -1.12
N ASN A 46 5.76 -0.31 -2.34
CA ASN A 46 6.60 -0.57 -3.51
C ASN A 46 7.64 0.54 -3.75
N LEU A 47 7.25 1.80 -3.58
CA LEU A 47 8.18 2.93 -3.74
C LEU A 47 9.30 2.92 -2.69
N SER A 48 8.95 2.75 -1.42
CA SER A 48 9.93 2.73 -0.34
C SER A 48 10.85 1.51 -0.42
N ALA A 49 10.34 0.37 -0.93
CA ALA A 49 11.16 -0.80 -1.20
C ALA A 49 12.21 -0.52 -2.28
N MET A 50 11.86 0.21 -3.33
CA MET A 50 12.84 0.62 -4.35
C MET A 50 13.97 1.44 -3.73
N GLU A 51 13.64 2.38 -2.85
CA GLU A 51 14.66 3.16 -2.15
C GLU A 51 15.51 2.28 -1.23
N ALA A 52 14.91 1.32 -0.54
CA ALA A 52 15.65 0.40 0.32
C ALA A 52 16.63 -0.46 -0.49
N VAL A 53 16.22 -0.95 -1.65
CA VAL A 53 17.10 -1.71 -2.56
C VAL A 53 18.26 -0.84 -3.04
N ASP A 54 17.97 0.39 -3.44
CA ASP A 54 18.98 1.29 -4.01
C ASP A 54 19.92 1.88 -2.97
N ARG A 55 19.44 2.18 -1.77
CA ARG A 55 20.17 2.99 -0.80
C ARG A 55 20.47 2.30 0.53
N ALA A 56 19.81 1.22 0.84
CA ALA A 56 19.91 0.56 2.14
C ALA A 56 20.39 -0.88 2.06
N ASN A 57 20.88 -1.31 0.90
CA ASN A 57 21.31 -2.68 0.66
C ASN A 57 20.22 -3.71 0.93
N GLY A 58 18.97 -3.34 0.64
CA GLY A 58 17.82 -4.21 0.79
C GLY A 58 17.64 -5.15 -0.41
N GLN A 59 16.93 -6.25 -0.16
CA GLN A 59 16.56 -7.21 -1.19
C GLN A 59 15.15 -7.71 -0.90
N VAL A 60 14.28 -7.63 -1.89
CA VAL A 60 12.92 -8.17 -1.79
C VAL A 60 12.97 -9.69 -1.82
N PHE A 61 12.28 -10.35 -0.90
CA PHE A 61 12.21 -11.82 -0.89
C PHE A 61 10.78 -12.35 -0.81
N ALA A 62 9.82 -11.54 -0.39
CA ALA A 62 8.43 -11.94 -0.26
C ALA A 62 7.51 -10.74 -0.52
N GLN A 63 6.24 -11.00 -0.68
CA GLN A 63 5.22 -9.96 -0.77
C GLN A 63 3.95 -10.41 -0.05
N THR A 64 3.18 -9.43 0.40
CA THR A 64 1.86 -9.68 1.00
C THR A 64 0.86 -10.05 -0.09
N VAL A 65 -0.15 -10.83 0.31
CA VAL A 65 -1.29 -11.21 -0.53
C VAL A 65 -2.55 -10.79 0.21
N ALA A 66 -3.49 -10.13 -0.47
CA ALA A 66 -4.73 -9.70 0.16
C ALA A 66 -5.53 -10.90 0.69
N ALA A 67 -6.33 -10.67 1.74
CA ALA A 67 -7.10 -11.74 2.39
C ALA A 67 -8.03 -12.50 1.42
N ASP A 68 -8.49 -11.85 0.35
CA ASP A 68 -9.32 -12.48 -0.69
C ASP A 68 -8.51 -13.28 -1.72
N GLY A 69 -7.19 -13.37 -1.54
CA GLY A 69 -6.28 -14.06 -2.45
C GLY A 69 -5.79 -13.23 -3.63
N SER A 70 -6.20 -11.97 -3.75
CA SER A 70 -5.73 -11.08 -4.82
C SER A 70 -4.22 -10.85 -4.72
N PRO A 71 -3.46 -10.91 -5.83
CA PRO A 71 -2.01 -10.76 -5.80
C PRO A 71 -1.56 -9.31 -5.59
N GLY A 72 -2.49 -8.38 -5.46
CA GLY A 72 -2.20 -6.97 -5.25
C GLY A 72 -3.48 -6.16 -5.11
N TYR A 73 -3.39 -4.89 -5.44
CA TYR A 73 -4.50 -3.96 -5.32
C TYR A 73 -4.44 -2.94 -6.46
N TRP A 74 -5.41 -2.02 -6.51
CA TRP A 74 -5.50 -1.03 -7.58
C TRP A 74 -5.62 0.37 -7.01
N SER A 75 -4.94 1.31 -7.68
CA SER A 75 -5.22 2.73 -7.52
C SER A 75 -6.51 3.05 -8.28
N VAL A 76 -7.30 3.94 -7.72
CA VAL A 76 -8.57 4.36 -8.31
C VAL A 76 -8.73 5.87 -8.21
N LEU A 77 -9.55 6.42 -9.08
CA LEU A 77 -10.09 7.77 -8.92
C LEU A 77 -11.56 7.64 -8.55
N ILE A 78 -11.95 8.38 -7.53
CA ILE A 78 -13.32 8.34 -6.98
C ILE A 78 -13.97 9.71 -7.09
N VAL A 79 -15.27 9.70 -7.34
CA VAL A 79 -16.14 10.87 -7.31
C VAL A 79 -17.40 10.53 -6.50
N ASN A 80 -18.17 11.54 -6.11
CA ASN A 80 -19.46 11.30 -5.48
C ASN A 80 -20.40 10.62 -6.48
N LYS A 81 -21.26 9.75 -6.01
CA LYS A 81 -22.23 9.03 -6.85
C LYS A 81 -23.11 9.94 -7.70
N ASP A 82 -23.37 11.16 -7.21
CA ASP A 82 -24.22 12.15 -7.90
C ASP A 82 -23.45 13.02 -8.89
N SER A 83 -22.13 12.84 -8.99
CA SER A 83 -21.31 13.61 -9.92
C SER A 83 -21.63 13.28 -11.37
N PRO A 84 -21.61 14.28 -12.28
CA PRO A 84 -21.75 14.03 -13.71
C PRO A 84 -20.52 13.36 -14.34
N ILE A 85 -19.41 13.24 -13.59
CA ILE A 85 -18.18 12.61 -14.06
C ILE A 85 -18.31 11.09 -13.91
N ASN A 86 -18.28 10.36 -15.02
CA ASN A 86 -18.47 8.91 -15.02
C ASN A 86 -17.25 8.11 -15.48
N ASN A 87 -16.26 8.77 -16.09
CA ASN A 87 -15.08 8.12 -16.63
C ASN A 87 -13.92 9.11 -16.68
N LEU A 88 -12.74 8.60 -17.08
CA LEU A 88 -11.56 9.43 -17.18
C LEU A 88 -11.69 10.55 -18.21
N ASN A 89 -12.34 10.29 -19.33
CA ASN A 89 -12.53 11.32 -20.37
C ASN A 89 -13.35 12.50 -19.85
N ASP A 90 -14.40 12.23 -19.08
CA ASP A 90 -15.20 13.29 -18.44
C ASP A 90 -14.33 14.13 -17.49
N LEU A 91 -13.50 13.46 -16.71
CA LEU A 91 -12.59 14.12 -15.78
C LEU A 91 -11.62 15.04 -16.51
N LEU A 92 -10.97 14.53 -17.56
CA LEU A 92 -10.00 15.30 -18.34
C LEU A 92 -10.64 16.54 -18.96
N ALA A 93 -11.85 16.39 -19.50
CA ALA A 93 -12.56 17.49 -20.14
C ALA A 93 -12.93 18.61 -19.16
N LYS A 94 -13.28 18.27 -17.93
CA LYS A 94 -13.80 19.21 -16.92
C LYS A 94 -12.82 19.56 -15.82
N ARG A 95 -11.59 19.09 -15.89
CA ARG A 95 -10.62 19.19 -14.79
C ARG A 95 -10.42 20.62 -14.24
N LYS A 96 -10.49 21.63 -15.09
CA LYS A 96 -10.29 23.03 -14.67
C LYS A 96 -11.39 23.55 -13.73
N ASP A 97 -12.53 22.90 -13.73
CA ASP A 97 -13.68 23.28 -12.90
C ASP A 97 -13.82 22.42 -11.65
N LEU A 98 -12.90 21.44 -11.46
CA LEU A 98 -12.99 20.45 -10.39
C LEU A 98 -11.94 20.67 -9.30
N THR A 99 -12.34 20.42 -8.07
CA THR A 99 -11.40 20.31 -6.93
C THR A 99 -10.89 18.89 -6.85
N PHE A 100 -9.58 18.74 -6.67
CA PHE A 100 -8.91 17.45 -6.70
C PHE A 100 -8.24 17.15 -5.35
N GLY A 101 -8.52 15.98 -4.82
CA GLY A 101 -7.82 15.42 -3.65
C GLY A 101 -6.73 14.47 -4.11
N ASN A 102 -5.50 14.95 -4.12
CA ASN A 102 -4.34 14.12 -4.42
C ASN A 102 -3.91 13.37 -3.17
N GLY A 103 -3.20 12.28 -3.34
CA GLY A 103 -2.65 11.52 -2.23
C GLY A 103 -1.38 12.14 -1.67
N ASP A 104 -0.87 11.54 -0.60
CA ASP A 104 0.45 11.87 -0.06
C ASP A 104 1.50 11.68 -1.16
N PRO A 105 2.46 12.62 -1.32
CA PRO A 105 3.51 12.50 -2.36
C PRO A 105 4.35 11.21 -2.27
N ASN A 106 4.38 10.56 -1.12
CA ASN A 106 5.09 9.28 -0.93
C ASN A 106 4.19 8.06 -1.12
N SER A 107 2.94 8.26 -1.50
CA SER A 107 1.99 7.18 -1.69
C SER A 107 2.08 6.58 -3.09
N THR A 108 2.21 5.26 -3.17
CA THR A 108 2.21 4.54 -4.44
C THR A 108 0.86 4.68 -5.15
N SER A 109 -0.22 4.28 -4.50
CA SER A 109 -1.55 4.28 -5.12
C SER A 109 -2.23 5.64 -5.12
N GLY A 110 -1.86 6.52 -4.18
CA GLY A 110 -2.50 7.83 -4.04
C GLY A 110 -1.83 8.93 -4.83
N PHE A 111 -0.58 8.75 -5.25
CA PHE A 111 0.19 9.80 -5.90
C PHE A 111 0.97 9.30 -7.12
N LEU A 112 1.88 8.33 -6.93
CA LEU A 112 2.78 7.88 -7.99
C LEU A 112 2.05 7.27 -9.18
N VAL A 113 1.18 6.30 -8.92
CA VAL A 113 0.48 5.57 -9.97
C VAL A 113 -0.48 6.47 -10.75
N PRO A 114 -1.39 7.23 -10.11
CA PRO A 114 -2.22 8.16 -10.86
C PRO A 114 -1.40 9.27 -11.52
N GLY A 115 -0.29 9.69 -10.91
CA GLY A 115 0.60 10.66 -11.52
C GLY A 115 1.16 10.23 -12.86
N TYR A 116 1.47 8.94 -13.01
CA TYR A 116 1.95 8.40 -14.28
C TYR A 116 0.80 8.08 -15.24
N TYR A 117 -0.15 7.26 -14.81
CA TYR A 117 -1.16 6.73 -15.72
C TYR A 117 -2.26 7.72 -16.09
N VAL A 118 -2.57 8.67 -15.22
CA VAL A 118 -3.60 9.68 -15.48
C VAL A 118 -2.98 10.97 -15.96
N PHE A 119 -2.01 11.51 -15.21
CA PHE A 119 -1.47 12.84 -15.50
C PHE A 119 -0.42 12.82 -16.59
N ALA A 120 0.68 12.10 -16.41
CA ALA A 120 1.78 12.12 -17.38
C ALA A 120 1.34 11.58 -18.75
N LYS A 121 0.59 10.51 -18.79
CA LYS A 121 0.12 9.91 -20.05
C LYS A 121 -0.83 10.81 -20.84
N ASN A 122 -1.53 11.71 -20.18
CA ASN A 122 -2.47 12.61 -20.80
C ASN A 122 -1.95 14.05 -20.91
N ASN A 123 -0.67 14.24 -20.60
CA ASN A 123 0.00 15.55 -20.64
C ASN A 123 -0.73 16.61 -19.79
N ILE A 124 -1.23 16.20 -18.63
CA ILE A 124 -1.85 17.11 -17.66
C ILE A 124 -1.12 17.05 -16.33
N SER A 125 -1.44 18.00 -15.47
CA SER A 125 -0.85 18.13 -14.14
C SER A 125 -1.94 18.32 -13.11
N ALA A 126 -1.66 17.94 -11.87
CA ALA A 126 -2.57 18.19 -10.74
C ALA A 126 -2.86 19.70 -10.59
N SER A 127 -1.94 20.56 -11.01
CA SER A 127 -2.15 22.01 -10.99
C SER A 127 -3.14 22.51 -12.03
N ASP A 128 -3.57 21.67 -12.97
CA ASP A 128 -4.60 22.03 -13.97
C ASP A 128 -6.00 22.07 -13.37
N PHE A 129 -6.19 21.45 -12.21
CA PHE A 129 -7.48 21.47 -11.52
C PHE A 129 -7.74 22.86 -10.92
N LYS A 130 -9.01 23.17 -10.69
CA LYS A 130 -9.41 24.41 -10.04
C LYS A 130 -8.70 24.60 -8.70
N ARG A 131 -8.56 23.51 -7.94
CA ARG A 131 -7.89 23.48 -6.66
C ARG A 131 -7.41 22.05 -6.40
N THR A 132 -6.21 21.92 -5.84
CA THR A 132 -5.66 20.61 -5.46
C THR A 132 -5.22 20.65 -4.00
N VAL A 133 -5.63 19.61 -3.26
CA VAL A 133 -5.20 19.39 -1.87
C VAL A 133 -4.58 18.00 -1.79
N ASN A 134 -3.68 17.79 -0.84
CA ASN A 134 -3.05 16.49 -0.61
C ASN A 134 -3.49 15.95 0.75
N ALA A 135 -3.96 14.73 0.77
CA ALA A 135 -4.41 14.07 1.99
C ALA A 135 -4.28 12.55 1.88
N GLY A 136 -4.44 11.84 2.99
CA GLY A 136 -4.46 10.40 3.02
C GLY A 136 -5.73 9.81 2.41
N HIS A 137 -5.72 8.52 2.18
CA HIS A 137 -6.83 7.81 1.51
C HIS A 137 -8.16 7.98 2.22
N GLU A 138 -8.18 7.80 3.54
CA GLU A 138 -9.44 7.90 4.29
C GLU A 138 -9.99 9.32 4.25
N THR A 139 -9.14 10.33 4.46
CA THR A 139 -9.53 11.72 4.42
C THR A 139 -10.09 12.09 3.04
N ASN A 140 -9.43 11.66 1.97
CA ASN A 140 -9.88 11.93 0.60
C ASN A 140 -11.22 11.24 0.30
N ALA A 141 -11.38 9.99 0.74
CA ALA A 141 -12.64 9.28 0.52
C ALA A 141 -13.81 9.98 1.21
N LEU A 142 -13.62 10.39 2.46
CA LEU A 142 -14.66 11.11 3.20
C LEU A 142 -14.95 12.48 2.60
N ALA A 143 -13.92 13.18 2.13
CA ALA A 143 -14.09 14.48 1.48
C ALA A 143 -14.92 14.38 0.21
N VAL A 144 -14.71 13.34 -0.60
CA VAL A 144 -15.52 13.08 -1.81
C VAL A 144 -16.95 12.69 -1.41
N ALA A 145 -17.12 11.80 -0.44
CA ALA A 145 -18.45 11.38 0.02
C ALA A 145 -19.26 12.56 0.53
N ASN A 146 -18.61 13.50 1.20
CA ASN A 146 -19.25 14.70 1.76
C ASN A 146 -19.30 15.88 0.76
N LYS A 147 -18.90 15.67 -0.49
CA LYS A 147 -18.93 16.68 -1.57
C LYS A 147 -18.02 17.90 -1.30
N GLN A 148 -17.00 17.73 -0.48
CA GLN A 148 -16.00 18.76 -0.19
C GLN A 148 -14.91 18.82 -1.26
N VAL A 149 -14.69 17.71 -1.95
CA VAL A 149 -13.75 17.57 -3.06
C VAL A 149 -14.50 16.83 -4.18
N ASP A 150 -14.31 17.25 -5.42
CA ASP A 150 -15.03 16.66 -6.55
C ASP A 150 -14.49 15.30 -6.97
N VAL A 151 -13.19 15.14 -6.96
CA VAL A 151 -12.51 13.90 -7.36
C VAL A 151 -11.27 13.71 -6.50
N ALA A 152 -10.94 12.45 -6.21
CA ALA A 152 -9.75 12.15 -5.41
C ALA A 152 -9.13 10.82 -5.83
N THR A 153 -7.85 10.67 -5.51
CA THR A 153 -7.17 9.38 -5.61
C THR A 153 -7.51 8.52 -4.41
N ASN A 154 -7.50 7.22 -4.61
CA ASN A 154 -7.72 6.25 -3.55
C ASN A 154 -7.19 4.88 -3.99
N ASN A 155 -7.47 3.85 -3.21
CA ASN A 155 -7.16 2.48 -3.60
C ASN A 155 -8.24 1.51 -3.14
N THR A 156 -8.22 0.31 -3.73
CA THR A 156 -9.24 -0.71 -3.45
C THR A 156 -9.17 -1.25 -2.03
N GLU A 157 -8.00 -1.30 -1.41
CA GLU A 157 -7.86 -1.74 -0.02
C GLU A 157 -8.56 -0.78 0.94
N ASN A 158 -8.37 0.52 0.75
CA ASN A 158 -9.04 1.53 1.59
C ASN A 158 -10.55 1.50 1.41
N LEU A 159 -11.02 1.33 0.17
CA LEU A 159 -12.46 1.21 -0.08
C LEU A 159 -13.04 -0.04 0.60
N ASP A 160 -12.31 -1.14 0.61
CA ASP A 160 -12.74 -2.34 1.34
C ASP A 160 -12.83 -2.11 2.84
N LYS A 161 -11.90 -1.35 3.41
CA LYS A 161 -11.95 -0.98 4.83
C LYS A 161 -13.19 -0.13 5.15
N LEU A 162 -13.61 0.74 4.23
CA LEU A 162 -14.79 1.56 4.41
C LEU A 162 -16.08 0.73 4.47
N LYS A 163 -16.10 -0.46 3.91
CA LYS A 163 -17.27 -1.36 4.03
C LYS A 163 -17.61 -1.65 5.49
N THR A 164 -16.62 -1.67 6.36
CA THR A 164 -16.79 -1.92 7.79
C THR A 164 -16.83 -0.63 8.59
N SER A 165 -15.90 0.32 8.31
CA SER A 165 -15.75 1.52 9.13
C SER A 165 -16.77 2.62 8.82
N ALA A 166 -17.23 2.74 7.57
CA ALA A 166 -18.15 3.80 7.15
C ALA A 166 -18.94 3.36 5.91
N PRO A 167 -19.80 2.32 6.03
CA PRO A 167 -20.51 1.78 4.86
C PRO A 167 -21.44 2.81 4.22
N GLU A 168 -22.03 3.73 4.99
CA GLU A 168 -22.90 4.78 4.46
C GLU A 168 -22.12 5.79 3.63
N LYS A 169 -20.83 6.02 3.93
CA LYS A 169 -19.98 6.90 3.13
C LYS A 169 -19.52 6.20 1.85
N LEU A 170 -19.21 4.90 1.94
CA LEU A 170 -18.82 4.14 0.76
C LEU A 170 -19.91 4.16 -0.30
N LYS A 171 -21.18 4.10 0.11
CA LYS A 171 -22.32 4.17 -0.82
C LYS A 171 -22.41 5.48 -1.58
N GLU A 172 -21.80 6.55 -1.08
CA GLU A 172 -21.77 7.86 -1.72
C GLU A 172 -20.67 7.97 -2.78
N LEU A 173 -19.84 6.94 -2.95
CA LEU A 173 -18.68 6.96 -3.85
C LEU A 173 -18.93 6.12 -5.10
N LYS A 174 -18.35 6.55 -6.22
CA LYS A 174 -18.22 5.71 -7.41
C LYS A 174 -16.82 5.83 -7.98
N VAL A 175 -16.31 4.72 -8.51
CA VAL A 175 -14.98 4.65 -9.13
C VAL A 175 -15.13 4.98 -10.62
N ILE A 176 -14.33 5.93 -11.10
CA ILE A 176 -14.35 6.35 -12.52
C ILE A 176 -13.11 5.90 -13.28
N TRP A 177 -12.09 5.43 -12.59
CA TRP A 177 -10.84 4.95 -13.20
C TRP A 177 -10.15 3.96 -12.28
N LYS A 178 -9.48 2.98 -12.86
CA LYS A 178 -8.75 1.95 -12.15
C LYS A 178 -7.42 1.71 -12.85
N SER A 179 -6.34 1.63 -12.07
CA SER A 179 -4.99 1.42 -12.59
C SER A 179 -4.74 -0.03 -13.02
N PRO A 180 -3.62 -0.31 -13.69
CA PRO A 180 -3.06 -1.67 -13.72
C PRO A 180 -2.81 -2.17 -12.30
N LEU A 181 -2.73 -3.49 -12.13
CA LEU A 181 -2.53 -4.10 -10.83
C LEU A 181 -1.23 -3.60 -10.17
N ILE A 182 -1.34 -3.17 -8.91
CA ILE A 182 -0.19 -2.85 -8.07
C ILE A 182 0.11 -4.09 -7.24
N PRO A 183 1.34 -4.66 -7.33
CA PRO A 183 1.69 -5.83 -6.52
C PRO A 183 1.53 -5.55 -5.02
N GLY A 184 1.27 -6.61 -4.25
CA GLY A 184 1.22 -6.51 -2.79
C GLY A 184 2.51 -5.95 -2.23
N ASP A 185 2.43 -5.47 -0.98
CA ASP A 185 3.57 -4.81 -0.36
C ASP A 185 4.77 -5.76 -0.23
N PRO A 186 5.97 -5.31 -0.61
CA PRO A 186 7.16 -6.16 -0.53
C PRO A 186 7.70 -6.26 0.89
N ILE A 187 8.21 -7.45 1.21
CA ILE A 187 8.97 -7.70 2.43
C ILE A 187 10.44 -7.76 2.02
N VAL A 188 11.26 -6.98 2.70
CA VAL A 188 12.66 -6.74 2.34
C VAL A 188 13.56 -7.15 3.50
N TRP A 189 14.66 -7.84 3.21
CA TRP A 189 15.74 -8.03 4.18
C TRP A 189 17.00 -7.31 3.72
N ARG A 190 17.92 -7.05 4.65
CA ARG A 190 19.23 -6.54 4.25
C ARG A 190 20.06 -7.68 3.64
N LYS A 191 20.70 -7.40 2.51
CA LYS A 191 21.46 -8.40 1.75
C LYS A 191 22.60 -9.04 2.55
N ASN A 192 23.16 -8.32 3.50
CA ASN A 192 24.32 -8.78 4.26
C ASN A 192 24.00 -9.68 5.46
N LEU A 193 22.75 -10.15 5.57
CA LEU A 193 22.43 -11.25 6.47
C LEU A 193 23.11 -12.53 5.98
N SER A 194 23.47 -13.42 6.92
CA SER A 194 24.04 -14.72 6.55
C SER A 194 23.04 -15.54 5.74
N GLU A 195 23.52 -16.41 4.88
CA GLU A 195 22.66 -17.29 4.09
C GLU A 195 21.82 -18.20 4.98
N THR A 196 22.39 -18.70 6.08
CA THR A 196 21.64 -19.52 7.05
C THR A 196 20.46 -18.74 7.62
N THR A 197 20.67 -17.48 8.00
CA THR A 197 19.61 -16.62 8.54
C THR A 197 18.56 -16.35 7.49
N LYS A 198 18.97 -16.04 6.25
CA LYS A 198 18.05 -15.82 5.14
C LYS A 198 17.17 -17.06 4.88
N ASP A 199 17.76 -18.24 4.89
CA ASP A 199 17.04 -19.49 4.66
C ASP A 199 15.96 -19.70 5.72
N LYS A 200 16.27 -19.45 6.99
CA LYS A 200 15.31 -19.57 8.07
C LYS A 200 14.17 -18.56 7.95
N ILE A 201 14.50 -17.32 7.62
CA ILE A 201 13.49 -16.26 7.43
C ILE A 201 12.59 -16.60 6.25
N TYR A 202 13.17 -17.00 5.13
CA TYR A 202 12.43 -17.37 3.93
C TYR A 202 11.46 -18.51 4.22
N ASP A 203 11.94 -19.57 4.88
CA ASP A 203 11.10 -20.72 5.25
C ASP A 203 9.95 -20.30 6.15
N PHE A 204 10.21 -19.41 7.09
CA PHE A 204 9.15 -18.90 7.95
C PHE A 204 8.06 -18.21 7.15
N PHE A 205 8.42 -17.26 6.29
CA PHE A 205 7.44 -16.50 5.52
C PHE A 205 6.69 -17.37 4.51
N MET A 206 7.38 -18.29 3.82
CA MET A 206 6.75 -19.14 2.82
C MET A 206 5.82 -20.20 3.40
N ASN A 207 6.02 -20.57 4.67
CA ASN A 207 5.24 -21.61 5.32
C ASN A 207 4.25 -21.08 6.36
N TYR A 208 4.28 -19.77 6.65
CA TYR A 208 3.36 -19.19 7.64
C TYR A 208 1.95 -19.11 7.09
N GLY A 209 0.96 -19.45 7.93
CA GLY A 209 -0.44 -19.36 7.55
C GLY A 209 -1.07 -20.70 7.19
N LYS A 210 -0.42 -21.82 7.52
CA LYS A 210 -0.94 -23.16 7.23
C LYS A 210 -1.85 -23.71 8.34
N THR A 211 -1.65 -23.28 9.58
CA THR A 211 -2.48 -23.71 10.70
C THR A 211 -3.67 -22.75 10.86
N PRO A 212 -4.79 -23.19 11.47
CA PRO A 212 -5.91 -22.29 11.75
C PRO A 212 -5.52 -21.07 12.58
N GLU A 213 -4.61 -21.23 13.55
CA GLU A 213 -4.14 -20.16 14.41
C GLU A 213 -3.34 -19.13 13.60
N GLU A 214 -2.46 -19.58 12.72
CA GLU A 214 -1.67 -18.70 11.84
C GLU A 214 -2.55 -17.97 10.85
N LYS A 215 -3.54 -18.65 10.27
CA LYS A 215 -4.51 -18.02 9.37
C LYS A 215 -5.25 -16.90 10.06
N ALA A 216 -5.66 -17.11 11.32
CA ALA A 216 -6.34 -16.07 12.09
C ALA A 216 -5.45 -14.85 12.33
N VAL A 217 -4.15 -15.05 12.57
CA VAL A 217 -3.19 -13.96 12.72
C VAL A 217 -3.10 -13.14 11.43
N LEU A 218 -2.94 -13.81 10.29
CA LEU A 218 -2.86 -13.12 8.99
C LEU A 218 -4.16 -12.39 8.65
N GLU A 219 -5.31 -12.98 8.91
CA GLU A 219 -6.60 -12.35 8.65
C GLU A 219 -6.78 -11.05 9.42
N ARG A 220 -6.29 -10.99 10.67
CA ARG A 220 -6.31 -9.74 11.46
C ARG A 220 -5.46 -8.66 10.84
N LEU A 221 -4.40 -9.03 10.12
CA LEU A 221 -3.56 -8.10 9.39
C LEU A 221 -4.12 -7.79 7.99
N GLY A 222 -5.17 -8.49 7.57
CA GLY A 222 -5.80 -8.32 6.28
C GLY A 222 -5.12 -9.08 5.15
N TRP A 223 -4.39 -10.17 5.47
CA TRP A 223 -3.61 -10.92 4.49
C TRP A 223 -3.95 -12.40 4.41
N ALA A 224 -3.69 -12.97 3.24
CA ALA A 224 -3.51 -14.39 3.00
C ALA A 224 -2.01 -14.72 3.16
N PRO A 225 -1.60 -16.00 3.09
CA PRO A 225 -0.19 -16.36 3.20
C PRO A 225 0.69 -15.61 2.20
N PHE A 226 1.90 -15.28 2.62
CA PHE A 226 2.87 -14.58 1.78
C PHE A 226 3.27 -15.41 0.56
N ARG A 227 3.72 -14.74 -0.49
CA ARG A 227 4.30 -15.40 -1.65
C ARG A 227 5.71 -14.89 -1.89
N ALA A 228 6.52 -15.71 -2.59
CA ALA A 228 7.87 -15.33 -2.97
C ALA A 228 7.84 -14.14 -3.92
N SER A 229 8.84 -13.28 -3.81
CA SER A 229 9.00 -12.13 -4.67
C SER A 229 10.50 -11.80 -4.82
N SER A 230 10.81 -10.82 -5.65
CA SER A 230 12.19 -10.37 -5.86
C SER A 230 12.20 -8.90 -6.24
N ASP A 231 13.40 -8.32 -6.33
CA ASP A 231 13.59 -6.92 -6.76
C ASP A 231 12.98 -6.65 -8.14
N LEU A 232 12.83 -7.69 -8.96
CA LEU A 232 12.23 -7.57 -10.30
C LEU A 232 10.76 -7.17 -10.27
N GLN A 233 10.09 -7.32 -9.12
CA GLN A 233 8.70 -6.87 -8.95
C GLN A 233 8.58 -5.35 -8.80
N LEU A 234 9.65 -4.68 -8.52
CA LEU A 234 9.71 -3.23 -8.40
C LEU A 234 9.93 -2.57 -9.78
#